data_4720fa39a08830849810331e20a9bc09
#
_entry.id   4720fa39a08830849810331e20a9bc09
#
_cell.length_a   1.000
_cell.length_b   1.000
_cell.length_c   1.000
_cell.angle_alpha   90.00
_cell.angle_beta   90.00
_cell.angle_gamma   90.00
#
_symmetry.space_group_name_H-M   'P 1'
#
loop_
_entity.id
_entity.type
_entity.pdbx_description
1 polymer ?
#
loop_
_entity_poly.entity_id
_entity_poly.type
_entity_poly.pdbx_seq_one_letter_code
_entity_poly.pdbx_strand_id
1 'polypeptide(L)'
;NNGKVINVEFDKPGNYSRVIRYNSPEYVVKLAKYIKDKYNANYVYFLDENLMTMDVFSKRIWMKEICKLWKEYDLVPKKKKDGSWEGLHWSGTSHATLCEPDVLKTMAKAGCAHLVYGYEHFDDRILKLMGKGSTRKTNIRSFFWTLEAGIRPIPNQIIGFPTEDFDSLRMQMQGWDDLGVMVKPHFATAYPGSEWFTIYRKKIEDQYAGQGKKYGLT
;
A
#
# COMPACT_ATOMS: atom_id res chain seq x y z
N ASN A 1 18.39 -13.27 -13.57
CA ASN A 1 17.97 -12.75 -12.25
C ASN A 1 18.95 -11.68 -11.77
N ASN A 2 18.72 -10.42 -12.11
CA ASN A 2 19.54 -9.31 -11.64
C ASN A 2 18.95 -8.69 -10.33
N GLY A 3 18.31 -9.51 -9.51
CA GLY A 3 17.79 -9.07 -8.22
C GLY A 3 18.93 -8.79 -7.23
N LYS A 4 18.93 -7.62 -6.63
CA LYS A 4 19.82 -7.33 -5.49
C LYS A 4 19.14 -7.81 -4.21
N VAL A 5 19.93 -8.41 -3.33
CA VAL A 5 19.49 -8.81 -2.00
C VAL A 5 19.95 -7.76 -1.01
N ILE A 6 19.03 -7.18 -0.25
CA ILE A 6 19.34 -6.26 0.85
C ILE A 6 19.01 -6.99 2.14
N ASN A 7 19.99 -7.14 3.00
CA ASN A 7 19.78 -7.60 4.37
C ASN A 7 19.37 -6.39 5.22
N VAL A 8 18.19 -6.45 5.82
CA VAL A 8 17.74 -5.45 6.80
C VAL A 8 17.86 -6.08 8.17
N GLU A 9 18.82 -5.62 8.95
CA GLU A 9 18.97 -6.01 10.37
C GLU A 9 18.04 -5.15 11.21
N PHE A 10 17.21 -5.80 12.03
CA PHE A 10 16.38 -5.12 13.02
C PHE A 10 16.97 -5.34 14.42
N ASP A 11 17.32 -4.26 15.10
CA ASP A 11 17.88 -4.21 16.45
C ASP A 11 16.86 -4.57 17.56
N LYS A 12 16.16 -5.70 17.44
CA LYS A 12 15.25 -6.18 18.49
C LYS A 12 15.46 -7.67 18.79
N PRO A 13 15.20 -8.11 20.06
CA PRO A 13 15.30 -9.51 20.42
C PRO A 13 14.39 -10.36 19.53
N GLY A 14 14.99 -11.28 18.80
CA GLY A 14 14.32 -12.07 17.76
C GLY A 14 14.78 -11.69 16.35
N ASN A 15 16.05 -11.30 16.19
CA ASN A 15 16.69 -10.95 14.92
C ASN A 15 16.23 -11.83 13.74
N TYR A 16 15.13 -11.43 13.14
CA TYR A 16 14.76 -11.92 11.82
C TYR A 16 15.42 -11.00 10.80
N SER A 17 16.53 -11.42 10.23
CA SER A 17 17.08 -10.77 9.05
C SER A 17 16.06 -10.94 7.92
N ARG A 18 15.27 -9.91 7.66
CA ARG A 18 14.38 -9.89 6.49
C ARG A 18 15.24 -9.61 5.27
N VAL A 19 15.42 -10.62 4.46
CA VAL A 19 16.04 -10.46 3.14
C VAL A 19 15.00 -9.87 2.20
N ILE A 20 15.14 -8.58 1.86
CA ILE A 20 14.31 -7.96 0.83
C ILE A 20 14.93 -8.26 -0.53
N ARG A 21 14.19 -8.96 -1.38
CA ARG A 21 14.55 -9.22 -2.78
C ARG A 21 13.76 -8.28 -3.69
N TYR A 22 14.43 -7.69 -4.65
CA TYR A 22 13.78 -6.83 -5.63
C TYR A 22 14.42 -6.98 -7.01
N ASN A 23 13.64 -6.70 -8.03
CA ASN A 23 14.08 -6.71 -9.41
C ASN A 23 14.71 -5.37 -9.79
N SER A 24 15.60 -5.37 -10.77
CA SER A 24 16.10 -4.12 -11.34
C SER A 24 14.97 -3.35 -12.03
N PRO A 25 15.02 -2.01 -12.09
CA PRO A 25 14.05 -1.21 -12.83
C PRO A 25 13.87 -1.67 -14.28
N GLU A 26 14.96 -2.01 -14.94
CA GLU A 26 14.94 -2.48 -16.33
C GLU A 26 14.17 -3.81 -16.47
N TYR A 27 14.38 -4.77 -15.56
CA TYR A 27 13.63 -6.02 -15.58
C TYR A 27 12.14 -5.80 -15.39
N VAL A 28 11.77 -4.94 -14.43
CA VAL A 28 10.36 -4.62 -14.15
C VAL A 28 9.69 -4.01 -15.37
N VAL A 29 10.34 -3.03 -16.02
CA VAL A 29 9.77 -2.36 -17.19
C VAL A 29 9.71 -3.28 -18.40
N LYS A 30 10.72 -4.12 -18.64
CA LYS A 30 10.68 -5.15 -19.69
C LYS A 30 9.55 -6.14 -19.48
N LEU A 31 9.31 -6.56 -18.24
CA LEU A 31 8.19 -7.44 -17.91
C LEU A 31 6.84 -6.76 -18.16
N ALA A 32 6.69 -5.49 -17.77
CA ALA A 32 5.48 -4.72 -18.04
C ALA A 32 5.22 -4.58 -19.55
N LYS A 33 6.27 -4.28 -20.33
CA LYS A 33 6.17 -4.23 -21.80
C LYS A 33 5.76 -5.57 -22.39
N TYR A 34 6.37 -6.65 -21.94
CA TYR A 34 5.99 -8.00 -22.40
C TYR A 34 4.52 -8.31 -22.11
N ILE A 35 4.04 -7.97 -20.90
CA ILE A 35 2.63 -8.16 -20.51
C ILE A 35 1.72 -7.33 -21.43
N LYS A 36 2.06 -6.05 -21.65
CA LYS A 36 1.32 -5.18 -22.55
C LYS A 36 1.22 -5.78 -23.95
N ASP A 37 2.35 -6.16 -24.53
CA ASP A 37 2.42 -6.60 -25.93
C ASP A 37 1.75 -7.97 -26.12
N LYS A 38 1.97 -8.91 -25.19
CA LYS A 38 1.44 -10.27 -25.30
C LYS A 38 -0.06 -10.36 -25.01
N TYR A 39 -0.55 -9.59 -24.05
CA TYR A 39 -1.93 -9.70 -23.57
C TYR A 39 -2.79 -8.48 -23.93
N ASN A 40 -2.24 -7.54 -24.71
CA ASN A 40 -2.89 -6.25 -25.00
C ASN A 40 -3.38 -5.53 -23.73
N ALA A 41 -2.57 -5.63 -22.66
CA ALA A 41 -2.90 -5.02 -21.38
C ALA A 41 -2.77 -3.49 -21.48
N ASN A 42 -3.71 -2.76 -20.88
CA ASN A 42 -3.69 -1.31 -20.74
C ASN A 42 -3.46 -0.86 -19.29
N TYR A 43 -3.35 -1.81 -18.37
CA TYR A 43 -3.17 -1.58 -16.96
C TYR A 43 -2.42 -2.72 -16.27
N VAL A 44 -1.52 -2.38 -15.35
CA VAL A 44 -0.84 -3.33 -14.46
C VAL A 44 -0.91 -2.86 -13.01
N TYR A 45 -1.02 -3.80 -12.08
CA TYR A 45 -0.94 -3.54 -10.66
C TYR A 45 0.30 -4.21 -10.07
N PHE A 46 1.14 -3.42 -9.41
CA PHE A 46 2.28 -3.94 -8.65
C PHE A 46 1.80 -4.53 -7.34
N LEU A 47 1.97 -5.84 -7.19
CA LEU A 47 1.51 -6.60 -6.01
C LEU A 47 2.46 -6.52 -4.81
N ASP A 48 3.42 -5.62 -4.85
CA ASP A 48 4.30 -5.37 -3.71
C ASP A 48 3.50 -4.82 -2.53
N GLU A 49 3.74 -5.32 -1.33
CA GLU A 49 3.10 -4.80 -0.11
C GLU A 49 3.39 -3.31 0.10
N ASN A 50 4.56 -2.86 -0.37
CA ASN A 50 4.95 -1.46 -0.34
C ASN A 50 5.95 -1.15 -1.46
N LEU A 51 5.44 -0.68 -2.57
CA LEU A 51 6.21 -0.36 -3.78
C LEU A 51 7.33 0.66 -3.53
N MET A 52 7.13 1.61 -2.60
CA MET A 52 8.09 2.67 -2.31
C MET A 52 9.25 2.23 -1.39
N THR A 53 9.23 1.01 -0.87
CA THR A 53 10.32 0.50 -0.02
C THR A 53 11.65 0.52 -0.76
N MET A 54 11.68 0.05 -2.01
CA MET A 54 12.89 0.04 -2.83
C MET A 54 13.39 1.43 -3.17
N ASP A 55 12.49 2.38 -3.29
CA ASP A 55 12.87 3.77 -3.53
C ASP A 55 13.66 4.36 -2.36
N VAL A 56 13.27 4.04 -1.12
CA VAL A 56 14.02 4.44 0.09
C VAL A 56 15.42 3.82 0.11
N PHE A 57 15.53 2.52 -0.07
CA PHE A 57 16.83 1.82 -0.04
C PHE A 57 17.76 2.24 -1.17
N SER A 58 17.22 2.63 -2.32
CA SER A 58 17.99 3.14 -3.45
C SER A 58 18.26 4.65 -3.38
N LYS A 59 18.01 5.31 -2.26
CA LYS A 59 18.12 6.76 -2.10
C LYS A 59 17.29 7.53 -3.14
N ARG A 60 16.05 7.10 -3.37
CA ARG A 60 15.08 7.69 -4.31
C ARG A 60 15.45 7.58 -5.79
N ILE A 61 16.25 6.58 -6.15
CA ILE A 61 16.69 6.36 -7.53
C ILE A 61 15.80 5.32 -8.23
N TRP A 62 15.36 4.25 -7.54
CA TRP A 62 14.71 3.10 -8.13
C TRP A 62 13.40 3.47 -8.85
N MET A 63 12.54 4.24 -8.21
CA MET A 63 11.26 4.66 -8.80
C MET A 63 11.46 5.67 -9.95
N LYS A 64 12.41 6.58 -9.80
CA LYS A 64 12.74 7.54 -10.86
C LYS A 64 13.25 6.82 -12.11
N GLU A 65 14.06 5.78 -11.94
CA GLU A 65 14.57 4.99 -13.05
C GLU A 65 13.46 4.17 -13.71
N ILE A 66 12.54 3.56 -12.95
CA ILE A 66 11.33 2.92 -13.51
C ILE A 66 10.54 3.92 -14.37
N CYS A 67 10.26 5.10 -13.86
CA CYS A 67 9.49 6.11 -14.58
C CYS A 67 10.20 6.60 -15.85
N LYS A 68 11.52 6.71 -15.81
CA LYS A 68 12.33 7.05 -16.99
C LYS A 68 12.25 5.94 -18.03
N LEU A 69 12.51 4.70 -17.65
CA LEU A 69 12.42 3.55 -18.54
C LEU A 69 11.00 3.34 -19.08
N TRP A 70 9.95 3.60 -18.28
CA TRP A 70 8.55 3.54 -18.71
C TRP A 70 8.30 4.45 -19.91
N LYS A 71 8.91 5.63 -19.89
CA LYS A 71 8.87 6.58 -21.01
C LYS A 71 9.71 6.10 -22.20
N GLU A 72 10.93 5.61 -21.97
CA GLU A 72 11.84 5.12 -23.03
C GLU A 72 11.26 3.91 -23.79
N TYR A 73 10.50 3.04 -23.08
CA TYR A 73 9.82 1.88 -23.67
C TYR A 73 8.44 2.21 -24.26
N ASP A 74 8.09 3.50 -24.36
CA ASP A 74 6.81 4.01 -24.90
C ASP A 74 5.59 3.40 -24.20
N LEU A 75 5.67 3.27 -22.86
CA LEU A 75 4.61 2.74 -22.02
C LEU A 75 3.71 3.83 -21.41
N VAL A 76 4.11 5.10 -21.48
CA VAL A 76 3.33 6.20 -20.90
C VAL A 76 1.95 6.29 -21.53
N PRO A 77 0.86 6.31 -20.74
CA PRO A 77 -0.49 6.38 -21.30
C PRO A 77 -0.73 7.65 -22.11
N LYS A 78 -1.33 7.48 -23.27
CA LYS A 78 -1.72 8.58 -24.19
C LYS A 78 -3.17 8.40 -24.59
N LYS A 79 -3.97 9.44 -24.48
CA LYS A 79 -5.35 9.43 -24.97
C LYS A 79 -5.36 9.66 -26.48
N LYS A 80 -5.98 8.76 -27.22
CA LYS A 80 -6.16 8.86 -28.67
C LYS A 80 -7.31 9.79 -29.03
N LYS A 81 -7.39 10.19 -30.32
CA LYS A 81 -8.46 11.06 -30.84
C LYS A 81 -9.85 10.40 -30.74
N ASP A 82 -9.92 9.08 -30.80
CA ASP A 82 -11.15 8.30 -30.66
C ASP A 82 -11.59 8.11 -29.20
N GLY A 83 -10.86 8.69 -28.24
CA GLY A 83 -11.13 8.58 -26.80
C GLY A 83 -10.51 7.35 -26.12
N SER A 84 -9.99 6.39 -26.88
CA SER A 84 -9.27 5.24 -26.32
C SER A 84 -7.91 5.62 -25.73
N TRP A 85 -7.34 4.71 -24.92
CA TRP A 85 -6.02 4.88 -24.35
C TRP A 85 -5.02 3.94 -25.02
N GLU A 86 -3.83 4.45 -25.30
CA GLU A 86 -2.64 3.69 -25.63
C GLU A 86 -1.63 3.81 -24.51
N GLY A 87 -0.72 2.84 -24.38
CA GLY A 87 0.24 2.78 -23.29
C GLY A 87 -0.25 1.87 -22.18
N LEU A 88 0.30 2.05 -20.98
CA LEU A 88 0.09 1.16 -19.87
C LEU A 88 -0.01 1.98 -18.58
N HIS A 89 -1.21 2.12 -18.05
CA HIS A 89 -1.41 2.64 -16.69
C HIS A 89 -0.91 1.64 -15.66
N TRP A 90 -0.52 2.13 -14.51
CA TRP A 90 -0.08 1.29 -13.42
C TRP A 90 -0.45 1.85 -12.05
N SER A 91 -0.42 0.99 -11.05
CA SER A 91 -0.74 1.31 -9.67
C SER A 91 -0.02 0.35 -8.72
N GLY A 92 -0.06 0.64 -7.45
CA GLY A 92 0.53 -0.21 -6.42
C GLY A 92 0.14 0.24 -5.02
N THR A 93 0.71 -0.43 -4.03
CA THR A 93 0.52 -0.12 -2.61
C THR A 93 1.68 0.71 -2.09
N SER A 94 1.42 1.66 -1.21
CA SER A 94 2.43 2.51 -0.60
C SER A 94 2.16 2.76 0.88
N HIS A 95 3.15 3.31 1.57
CA HIS A 95 3.07 3.73 2.96
C HIS A 95 3.20 5.24 3.08
N ALA A 96 2.38 5.86 3.94
CA ALA A 96 2.29 7.32 4.08
C ALA A 96 3.65 8.01 4.37
N THR A 97 4.53 7.34 5.13
CA THR A 97 5.84 7.89 5.51
C THR A 97 6.88 7.85 4.39
N LEU A 98 6.62 7.10 3.31
CA LEU A 98 7.57 6.91 2.22
C LEU A 98 7.32 7.83 1.03
N CYS A 99 6.25 8.61 1.06
CA CYS A 99 5.88 9.52 -0.01
C CYS A 99 6.76 10.76 -0.05
N GLU A 100 7.15 11.12 -1.26
CA GLU A 100 7.90 12.33 -1.58
C GLU A 100 7.22 13.05 -2.75
N PRO A 101 6.89 14.35 -2.66
CA PRO A 101 6.17 15.06 -3.72
C PRO A 101 6.79 14.95 -5.11
N ASP A 102 8.12 15.04 -5.22
CA ASP A 102 8.80 14.97 -6.50
C ASP A 102 8.76 13.59 -7.14
N VAL A 103 8.83 12.54 -6.30
CA VAL A 103 8.69 11.15 -6.75
C VAL A 103 7.28 10.91 -7.22
N LEU A 104 6.27 11.34 -6.45
CA LEU A 104 4.85 11.22 -6.84
C LEU A 104 4.55 11.93 -8.17
N LYS A 105 5.04 13.17 -8.36
CA LYS A 105 4.90 13.88 -9.64
C LYS A 105 5.57 13.13 -10.80
N THR A 106 6.71 12.51 -10.56
CA THR A 106 7.41 11.69 -11.56
C THR A 106 6.61 10.44 -11.92
N MET A 107 6.04 9.77 -10.90
CA MET A 107 5.16 8.62 -11.07
C MET A 107 3.89 8.96 -11.87
N ALA A 108 3.24 10.08 -11.55
CA ALA A 108 2.07 10.55 -12.28
C ALA A 108 2.37 10.75 -13.77
N LYS A 109 3.49 11.42 -14.09
CA LYS A 109 3.93 11.63 -15.49
C LYS A 109 4.28 10.34 -16.22
N ALA A 110 4.56 9.27 -15.49
CA ALA A 110 4.80 7.93 -16.03
C ALA A 110 3.54 7.06 -16.07
N GLY A 111 2.36 7.59 -15.75
CA GLY A 111 1.09 6.89 -15.86
C GLY A 111 0.64 6.14 -14.60
N CYS A 112 1.20 6.46 -13.43
CA CYS A 112 0.66 5.99 -12.16
C CYS A 112 -0.76 6.54 -11.97
N ALA A 113 -1.75 5.66 -11.94
CA ALA A 113 -3.16 6.06 -11.88
C ALA A 113 -3.65 6.24 -10.43
N HIS A 114 -3.27 5.31 -9.56
CA HIS A 114 -3.61 5.39 -8.14
C HIS A 114 -2.57 4.69 -7.26
N LEU A 115 -2.56 5.06 -5.99
CA LEU A 115 -1.78 4.40 -4.94
C LEU A 115 -2.69 4.03 -3.77
N VAL A 116 -2.63 2.77 -3.38
CA VAL A 116 -3.33 2.27 -2.20
C VAL A 116 -2.47 2.51 -0.97
N TYR A 117 -3.03 3.12 0.05
CA TYR A 117 -2.34 3.44 1.28
C TYR A 117 -2.97 2.73 2.47
N GLY A 118 -2.16 2.07 3.25
CA GLY A 118 -2.55 1.61 4.58
C GLY A 118 -2.53 2.77 5.57
N TYR A 119 -3.53 3.66 5.52
CA TYR A 119 -3.67 4.75 6.50
C TYR A 119 -4.21 4.24 7.84
N GLU A 120 -5.02 3.23 7.79
CA GLU A 120 -5.63 2.42 8.84
C GLU A 120 -6.53 3.20 9.79
N HIS A 121 -6.07 4.29 10.39
CA HIS A 121 -6.83 5.01 11.41
C HIS A 121 -6.50 6.51 11.49
N PHE A 122 -7.43 7.32 12.06
CA PHE A 122 -7.22 8.75 12.34
C PHE A 122 -6.83 9.03 13.80
N ASP A 123 -6.95 8.05 14.70
CA ASP A 123 -6.48 8.16 16.08
C ASP A 123 -5.02 7.73 16.18
N ASP A 124 -4.14 8.67 16.55
CA ASP A 124 -2.71 8.39 16.69
C ASP A 124 -2.39 7.35 17.79
N ARG A 125 -3.26 7.22 18.80
CA ARG A 125 -3.15 6.19 19.83
C ARG A 125 -3.31 4.80 19.20
N ILE A 126 -4.29 4.63 18.33
CA ILE A 126 -4.53 3.37 17.62
C ILE A 126 -3.40 3.09 16.63
N LEU A 127 -2.97 4.07 15.85
CA LEU A 127 -1.83 3.93 14.93
C LEU A 127 -0.55 3.48 15.65
N LYS A 128 -0.30 4.02 16.84
CA LYS A 128 0.83 3.61 17.68
C LYS A 128 0.71 2.17 18.16
N LEU A 129 -0.48 1.73 18.58
CA LEU A 129 -0.74 0.35 19.00
C LEU A 129 -0.56 -0.64 17.84
N MET A 130 -0.93 -0.25 16.63
CA MET A 130 -0.67 -1.03 15.42
C MET A 130 0.82 -1.15 15.06
N GLY A 131 1.69 -0.34 15.65
CA GLY A 131 3.09 -0.24 15.22
C GLY A 131 3.24 0.34 13.81
N LYS A 132 2.26 1.14 13.35
CA LYS A 132 2.18 1.61 11.96
C LYS A 132 3.32 2.56 11.56
N GLY A 133 3.93 3.25 12.50
CA GLY A 133 5.01 4.22 12.24
C GLY A 133 4.54 5.49 11.52
N SER A 134 3.25 5.65 11.27
CA SER A 134 2.63 6.86 10.73
C SER A 134 1.77 7.55 11.77
N THR A 135 1.38 8.79 11.51
CA THR A 135 0.45 9.58 12.30
C THR A 135 -0.68 10.09 11.43
N ARG A 136 -1.79 10.53 12.05
CA ARG A 136 -2.88 11.24 11.35
C ARG A 136 -2.34 12.35 10.44
N LYS A 137 -1.43 13.18 10.96
CA LYS A 137 -0.80 14.27 10.21
C LYS A 137 -0.04 13.76 8.98
N THR A 138 0.72 12.68 9.13
CA THR A 138 1.48 12.07 8.03
C THR A 138 0.54 11.48 6.98
N ASN A 139 -0.53 10.81 7.41
CA ASN A 139 -1.53 10.21 6.53
C ASN A 139 -2.23 11.28 5.69
N ILE A 140 -2.74 12.35 6.32
CA ILE A 140 -3.39 13.47 5.63
C ILE A 140 -2.42 14.15 4.66
N ARG A 141 -1.19 14.40 5.07
CA ARG A 141 -0.17 15.01 4.23
C ARG A 141 0.13 14.18 2.98
N SER A 142 0.34 12.87 3.13
CA SER A 142 0.61 11.99 1.99
C SER A 142 -0.60 11.85 1.07
N PHE A 143 -1.82 11.90 1.61
CA PHE A 143 -3.06 11.93 0.83
C PHE A 143 -3.08 13.15 -0.12
N PHE A 144 -2.87 14.34 0.42
CA PHE A 144 -2.87 15.56 -0.41
C PHE A 144 -1.71 15.61 -1.40
N TRP A 145 -0.50 15.22 -0.99
CA TRP A 145 0.64 15.17 -1.93
C TRP A 145 0.38 14.23 -3.11
N THR A 146 -0.27 13.11 -2.86
CA THR A 146 -0.64 12.14 -3.90
C THR A 146 -1.68 12.74 -4.84
N LEU A 147 -2.71 13.39 -4.27
CA LEU A 147 -3.76 14.03 -5.04
C LEU A 147 -3.23 15.21 -5.88
N GLU A 148 -2.40 16.07 -5.28
CA GLU A 148 -1.75 17.20 -5.96
C GLU A 148 -0.79 16.76 -7.08
N ALA A 149 -0.19 15.60 -6.96
CA ALA A 149 0.63 15.01 -8.02
C ALA A 149 -0.21 14.51 -9.21
N GLY A 150 -1.55 14.43 -9.08
CA GLY A 150 -2.44 13.88 -10.09
C GLY A 150 -2.64 12.36 -10.00
N ILE A 151 -2.25 11.75 -8.89
CA ILE A 151 -2.47 10.33 -8.59
C ILE A 151 -3.66 10.22 -7.64
N ARG A 152 -4.55 9.26 -7.86
CA ARG A 152 -5.67 9.01 -6.95
C ARG A 152 -5.19 8.24 -5.71
N PRO A 153 -5.22 8.83 -4.50
CA PRO A 153 -4.97 8.07 -3.27
C PRO A 153 -6.19 7.21 -2.95
N ILE A 154 -5.95 5.93 -2.63
CA ILE A 154 -6.98 4.99 -2.17
C ILE A 154 -6.62 4.60 -0.74
N PRO A 155 -7.33 5.14 0.25
CA PRO A 155 -7.08 4.85 1.65
C PRO A 155 -7.69 3.51 2.06
N ASN A 156 -6.89 2.65 2.67
CA ASN A 156 -7.41 1.55 3.48
C ASN A 156 -7.57 2.02 4.92
N GLN A 157 -8.62 1.55 5.57
CA GLN A 157 -8.86 1.77 6.99
C GLN A 157 -9.20 0.46 7.68
N ILE A 158 -8.86 0.36 8.95
CA ILE A 158 -9.16 -0.78 9.80
C ILE A 158 -9.97 -0.29 11.00
N ILE A 159 -11.02 -1.02 11.36
CA ILE A 159 -11.86 -0.82 12.53
C ILE A 159 -11.91 -2.09 13.38
N GLY A 160 -12.33 -1.97 14.62
CA GLY A 160 -12.47 -3.11 15.52
C GLY A 160 -11.18 -3.47 16.26
N PHE A 161 -10.31 -2.48 16.49
CA PHE A 161 -9.15 -2.67 17.36
C PHE A 161 -9.58 -2.90 18.81
N PRO A 162 -8.86 -3.73 19.60
CA PRO A 162 -9.23 -4.05 20.97
C PRO A 162 -9.40 -2.86 21.91
N THR A 163 -8.79 -1.72 21.58
CA THR A 163 -8.82 -0.47 22.38
C THR A 163 -9.56 0.65 21.68
N GLU A 164 -10.23 0.34 20.57
CA GLU A 164 -11.09 1.29 19.87
C GLU A 164 -12.37 1.52 20.66
N ASP A 165 -12.79 2.77 20.73
CA ASP A 165 -14.02 3.22 21.36
C ASP A 165 -14.89 4.00 20.37
N PHE A 166 -16.08 4.40 20.79
CA PHE A 166 -17.00 5.15 19.92
C PHE A 166 -16.46 6.51 19.49
N ASP A 167 -15.62 7.14 20.31
CA ASP A 167 -15.05 8.45 19.98
C ASP A 167 -13.95 8.33 18.94
N SER A 168 -13.08 7.32 19.05
CA SER A 168 -12.07 7.00 18.03
C SER A 168 -12.72 6.58 16.71
N LEU A 169 -13.79 5.78 16.77
CA LEU A 169 -14.53 5.38 15.57
C LEU A 169 -15.20 6.59 14.90
N ARG A 170 -15.84 7.48 15.69
CA ARG A 170 -16.43 8.71 15.18
C ARG A 170 -15.38 9.62 14.54
N MET A 171 -14.23 9.80 15.20
CA MET A 171 -13.09 10.55 14.66
C MET A 171 -12.61 9.97 13.32
N GLN A 172 -12.57 8.65 13.21
CA GLN A 172 -12.23 7.92 12.01
C GLN A 172 -13.21 8.23 10.86
N MET A 173 -14.49 8.07 11.10
CA MET A 173 -15.53 8.30 10.09
C MET A 173 -15.57 9.77 9.65
N GLN A 174 -15.57 10.70 10.61
CA GLN A 174 -15.56 12.13 10.33
C GLN A 174 -14.31 12.56 9.55
N GLY A 175 -13.13 12.00 9.90
CA GLY A 175 -11.89 12.35 9.22
C GLY A 175 -11.90 11.98 7.73
N TRP A 176 -12.53 10.89 7.33
CA TRP A 176 -12.67 10.53 5.91
C TRP A 176 -13.75 11.35 5.21
N ASP A 177 -14.85 11.64 5.91
CA ASP A 177 -15.93 12.49 5.40
C ASP A 177 -15.41 13.91 5.12
N ASP A 178 -14.65 14.49 6.04
CA ASP A 178 -14.00 15.80 5.89
C ASP A 178 -13.04 15.85 4.68
N LEU A 179 -12.44 14.73 4.31
CA LEU A 179 -11.59 14.61 3.12
C LEU A 179 -12.39 14.33 1.84
N GLY A 180 -13.72 14.19 1.93
CA GLY A 180 -14.58 13.84 0.80
C GLY A 180 -14.33 12.46 0.23
N VAL A 181 -13.88 11.50 1.06
CA VAL A 181 -13.49 10.17 0.64
C VAL A 181 -14.41 9.12 1.23
N MET A 182 -15.06 8.36 0.36
CA MET A 182 -15.77 7.16 0.79
C MET A 182 -14.77 6.02 0.98
N VAL A 183 -14.70 5.47 2.18
CA VAL A 183 -13.79 4.37 2.53
C VAL A 183 -14.59 3.14 2.91
N LYS A 184 -14.11 1.99 2.43
CA LYS A 184 -14.63 0.69 2.87
C LYS A 184 -13.73 0.18 4.00
N PRO A 185 -14.22 0.11 5.25
CA PRO A 185 -13.40 -0.37 6.35
C PRO A 185 -13.17 -1.88 6.28
N HIS A 186 -11.98 -2.29 6.71
CA HIS A 186 -11.64 -3.67 7.01
C HIS A 186 -11.74 -3.89 8.51
N PHE A 187 -12.22 -5.06 8.93
CA PHE A 187 -12.20 -5.42 10.34
C PHE A 187 -10.81 -5.91 10.76
N ALA A 188 -10.37 -5.46 11.93
CA ALA A 188 -9.13 -5.93 12.53
C ALA A 188 -9.22 -7.45 12.74
N THR A 189 -8.29 -8.19 12.16
CA THR A 189 -8.24 -9.64 12.25
C THR A 189 -6.92 -10.07 12.84
N ALA A 190 -6.99 -10.82 13.94
CA ALA A 190 -5.82 -11.41 14.57
C ALA A 190 -5.41 -12.68 13.83
N TYR A 191 -4.39 -12.60 13.00
CA TYR A 191 -3.88 -13.75 12.26
C TYR A 191 -2.98 -14.63 13.14
N PRO A 192 -3.00 -15.97 12.97
CA PRO A 192 -2.04 -16.87 13.61
C PRO A 192 -0.59 -16.41 13.37
N GLY A 193 0.19 -16.36 14.44
CA GLY A 193 1.58 -15.86 14.41
C GLY A 193 1.73 -14.36 14.69
N SER A 194 0.64 -13.60 14.77
CA SER A 194 0.68 -12.21 15.24
C SER A 194 0.69 -12.17 16.78
N GLU A 195 1.25 -11.09 17.34
CA GLU A 195 1.21 -10.83 18.78
C GLU A 195 -0.23 -10.78 19.31
N TRP A 196 -1.12 -10.17 18.58
CA TRP A 196 -2.54 -10.10 18.91
C TRP A 196 -3.21 -11.47 18.96
N PHE A 197 -2.92 -12.35 18.00
CA PHE A 197 -3.42 -13.72 18.05
C PHE A 197 -2.96 -14.43 19.32
N THR A 198 -1.70 -14.23 19.71
CA THR A 198 -1.16 -14.84 20.94
C THR A 198 -1.86 -14.31 22.19
N ILE A 199 -2.06 -12.98 22.28
CA ILE A 199 -2.71 -12.34 23.45
C ILE A 199 -4.19 -12.73 23.56
N TYR A 200 -4.91 -12.75 22.44
CA TYR A 200 -6.36 -12.96 22.41
C TYR A 200 -6.79 -14.37 22.01
N ARG A 201 -5.84 -15.30 21.88
CA ARG A 201 -6.07 -16.65 21.36
C ARG A 201 -7.26 -17.35 21.99
N LYS A 202 -7.30 -17.41 23.33
CA LYS A 202 -8.38 -18.08 24.03
C LYS A 202 -9.75 -17.45 23.73
N LYS A 203 -9.84 -16.12 23.73
CA LYS A 203 -11.07 -15.40 23.43
C LYS A 203 -11.53 -15.66 21.99
N ILE A 204 -10.60 -15.72 21.05
CA ILE A 204 -10.85 -16.01 19.65
C ILE A 204 -11.36 -17.46 19.50
N GLU A 205 -10.66 -18.43 20.08
CA GLU A 205 -11.04 -19.84 20.02
C GLU A 205 -12.40 -20.08 20.68
N ASP A 206 -12.69 -19.48 21.82
CA ASP A 206 -13.99 -19.57 22.50
C ASP A 206 -15.13 -18.99 21.62
N GLN A 207 -14.88 -17.86 20.95
CA GLN A 207 -15.85 -17.24 20.06
C GLN A 207 -16.13 -18.10 18.83
N TYR A 208 -15.11 -18.69 18.23
CA TYR A 208 -15.28 -19.57 17.06
C TYR A 208 -15.88 -20.92 17.42
N ALA A 209 -15.51 -21.52 18.56
CA ALA A 209 -16.12 -22.76 19.04
C ALA A 209 -17.63 -22.61 19.27
N GLY A 210 -18.07 -21.46 19.77
CA GLY A 210 -19.48 -21.12 19.90
C GLY A 210 -20.20 -21.01 18.56
N GLN A 211 -19.56 -20.42 17.56
CA GLN A 211 -20.11 -20.25 16.20
C GLN A 211 -20.12 -21.56 15.41
N GLY A 212 -19.07 -22.39 15.52
CA GLY A 212 -19.00 -23.71 14.89
C GLY A 212 -20.21 -24.57 15.24
N LYS A 213 -20.55 -24.63 16.52
CA LYS A 213 -21.76 -25.32 17.01
C LYS A 213 -23.06 -24.71 16.45
N LYS A 214 -23.15 -23.39 16.36
CA LYS A 214 -24.34 -22.67 15.88
C LYS A 214 -24.59 -22.89 14.40
N TYR A 215 -23.56 -23.05 13.60
CA TYR A 215 -23.66 -23.18 12.13
C TYR A 215 -23.31 -24.58 11.62
N GLY A 216 -23.15 -25.58 12.52
CA GLY A 216 -22.85 -26.97 12.12
C GLY A 216 -21.48 -27.14 11.46
N LEU A 217 -20.55 -26.21 11.69
CA LEU A 217 -19.16 -26.30 11.24
C LEU A 217 -18.36 -27.04 12.31
N THR A 218 -18.07 -28.30 12.10
CA THR A 218 -17.20 -29.14 12.95
C THR A 218 -15.77 -29.14 12.41
#